data_e1d80ef07e80f6272aecf0cd2e48e68d
#
_entry.id   e1d80ef07e80f6272aecf0cd2e48e68d
#
_cell.length_a   1.000
_cell.length_b   1.000
_cell.length_c   1.000
_cell.angle_alpha   90.00
_cell.angle_beta   90.00
_cell.angle_gamma   90.00
#
_symmetry.space_group_name_H-M   'P 1'
#
loop_
_entity.id
_entity.type
_entity.pdbx_description
1 polymer ?
#
loop_
_entity_poly.entity_id
_entity_poly.type
_entity_poly.pdbx_seq_one_letter_code
_entity_poly.pdbx_strand_id
1 'polypeptide(L)'
;IVSSSPERVRQELLATLAARGARDSIRLMDDLGLLSVLIPEIDASRGVTQPKAHHYYDVFNHLVEAVGFVEVLLDSEPNGGIVHEMMPRFDGMTEYFSSYATDMHSRLTLLKLTGLLHDIGKPATKSIEQSGRVRFFEHSTVGEEMAKVVLRRMRFGRSGVSMTGAMIRHHLRPRQMAARNEMPTNRAIHRYFRDVGNVALDTLYLNMADFLAAKGPNLTRDDMARGSKVISHILKFGQNIEHVTEPRRSHPRVLLDGNDIMREFGLSPGPKIGDVLSVVGEAEATGKVNTIEEAVRLATQYLESEDGGA
;
A
#
# COMPACT_ATOMS: atom_id res chain seq x y z
N ILE A 1 21.09 -12.80 -20.15
CA ILE A 1 19.74 -12.22 -19.90
C ILE A 1 19.01 -11.98 -21.22
N VAL A 2 19.65 -11.40 -22.25
CA VAL A 2 19.04 -11.10 -23.57
C VAL A 2 18.45 -12.34 -24.26
N SER A 3 18.98 -13.55 -23.98
CA SER A 3 18.51 -14.82 -24.56
C SER A 3 17.51 -15.57 -23.62
N SER A 4 17.24 -15.09 -22.43
CA SER A 4 16.34 -15.74 -21.49
C SER A 4 14.89 -15.25 -21.66
N SER A 5 13.91 -16.15 -21.45
CA SER A 5 12.50 -15.73 -21.52
C SER A 5 12.15 -14.76 -20.39
N PRO A 6 11.23 -13.82 -20.61
CA PRO A 6 10.79 -12.88 -19.57
C PRO A 6 10.26 -13.57 -18.30
N GLU A 7 9.62 -14.74 -18.46
CA GLU A 7 9.11 -15.55 -17.36
C GLU A 7 10.23 -16.09 -16.47
N ARG A 8 11.31 -16.58 -17.09
CA ARG A 8 12.49 -17.06 -16.36
C ARG A 8 13.20 -15.91 -15.65
N VAL A 9 13.37 -14.78 -16.32
CA VAL A 9 13.94 -13.57 -15.72
C VAL A 9 13.12 -13.12 -14.51
N ARG A 10 11.78 -13.10 -14.60
CA ARG A 10 10.90 -12.83 -13.49
C ARG A 10 11.11 -13.80 -12.32
N GLN A 11 11.18 -15.11 -12.60
CA GLN A 11 11.38 -16.13 -11.56
C GLN A 11 12.68 -15.91 -10.80
N GLU A 12 13.79 -15.65 -11.49
CA GLU A 12 15.09 -15.39 -10.86
C GLU A 12 15.08 -14.10 -10.02
N LEU A 13 14.47 -13.02 -10.52
CA LEU A 13 14.30 -11.78 -9.76
C LEU A 13 13.47 -12.02 -8.48
N LEU A 14 12.36 -12.73 -8.59
CA LEU A 14 11.50 -13.00 -7.44
C LEU A 14 12.15 -13.99 -6.45
N ALA A 15 12.93 -14.96 -6.92
CA ALA A 15 13.72 -15.84 -6.07
C ALA A 15 14.79 -15.03 -5.28
N THR A 16 15.43 -14.07 -5.94
CA THR A 16 16.40 -13.15 -5.31
C THR A 16 15.73 -12.31 -4.24
N LEU A 17 14.55 -11.75 -4.51
CA LEU A 17 13.79 -10.96 -3.55
C LEU A 17 13.20 -11.81 -2.40
N ALA A 18 12.88 -13.09 -2.66
CA ALA A 18 12.38 -14.00 -1.62
C ALA A 18 13.47 -14.37 -0.60
N ALA A 19 14.70 -14.38 -1.00
CA ALA A 19 15.83 -14.70 -0.14
C ALA A 19 16.06 -13.62 0.94
N ARG A 20 16.77 -14.01 2.01
CA ARG A 20 17.30 -13.05 3.00
C ARG A 20 18.42 -12.21 2.37
N GLY A 21 18.55 -10.96 2.79
CA GLY A 21 19.55 -10.05 2.23
C GLY A 21 19.17 -9.54 0.84
N ALA A 22 17.88 -9.43 0.53
CA ALA A 22 17.38 -8.97 -0.75
C ALA A 22 17.95 -7.59 -1.13
N ARG A 23 18.11 -6.66 -0.19
CA ARG A 23 18.75 -5.36 -0.42
C ARG A 23 20.15 -5.51 -1.00
N ASP A 24 20.99 -6.33 -0.37
CA ASP A 24 22.38 -6.51 -0.77
C ASP A 24 22.47 -7.26 -2.12
N SER A 25 21.54 -8.17 -2.34
CA SER A 25 21.41 -8.85 -3.65
C SER A 25 21.01 -7.87 -4.76
N ILE A 26 20.10 -6.94 -4.52
CA ILE A 26 19.74 -5.88 -5.49
C ILE A 26 20.93 -4.95 -5.73
N ARG A 27 21.71 -4.59 -4.70
CA ARG A 27 22.95 -3.82 -4.89
C ARG A 27 23.96 -4.57 -5.77
N LEU A 28 24.16 -5.84 -5.51
CA LEU A 28 25.05 -6.66 -6.34
C LEU A 28 24.55 -6.74 -7.80
N MET A 29 23.25 -6.92 -8.02
CA MET A 29 22.69 -6.87 -9.37
C MET A 29 22.93 -5.53 -10.04
N ASP A 30 22.87 -4.44 -9.28
CA ASP A 30 23.17 -3.11 -9.77
C ASP A 30 24.64 -2.95 -10.17
N ASP A 31 25.57 -3.32 -9.29
CA ASP A 31 27.02 -3.28 -9.52
C ASP A 31 27.43 -4.09 -10.77
N LEU A 32 26.71 -5.18 -11.05
CA LEU A 32 26.90 -6.02 -12.23
C LEU A 32 26.17 -5.49 -13.48
N GLY A 33 25.46 -4.36 -13.40
CA GLY A 33 24.66 -3.81 -14.50
C GLY A 33 23.42 -4.61 -14.87
N LEU A 34 23.05 -5.62 -14.07
CA LEU A 34 21.90 -6.48 -14.33
C LEU A 34 20.58 -5.73 -14.08
N LEU A 35 20.55 -4.88 -13.07
CA LEU A 35 19.33 -4.17 -12.68
C LEU A 35 18.86 -3.22 -13.78
N SER A 36 19.77 -2.48 -14.42
CA SER A 36 19.49 -1.60 -15.56
C SER A 36 18.97 -2.35 -16.80
N VAL A 37 19.42 -3.59 -17.00
CA VAL A 37 18.92 -4.45 -18.09
C VAL A 37 17.50 -4.95 -17.80
N LEU A 38 17.20 -5.26 -16.53
CA LEU A 38 15.90 -5.80 -16.12
C LEU A 38 14.83 -4.71 -16.01
N ILE A 39 15.20 -3.60 -15.39
CA ILE A 39 14.31 -2.46 -15.08
C ILE A 39 15.03 -1.18 -15.54
N PRO A 40 15.16 -0.92 -16.84
CA PRO A 40 15.86 0.27 -17.34
C PRO A 40 15.23 1.58 -16.84
N GLU A 41 13.94 1.56 -16.48
CA GLU A 41 13.24 2.71 -15.90
C GLU A 41 13.83 3.16 -14.56
N ILE A 42 14.51 2.26 -13.83
CA ILE A 42 15.10 2.59 -12.52
C ILE A 42 16.33 3.51 -12.65
N ASP A 43 16.99 3.49 -13.79
CA ASP A 43 18.19 4.31 -14.02
C ASP A 43 17.91 5.81 -13.95
N ALA A 44 16.71 6.22 -14.34
CA ALA A 44 16.27 7.61 -14.19
C ALA A 44 16.22 8.09 -12.73
N SER A 45 16.20 7.17 -11.76
CA SER A 45 16.17 7.48 -10.32
C SER A 45 17.55 7.82 -9.75
N ARG A 46 18.63 7.49 -10.45
CA ARG A 46 20.01 7.70 -9.98
C ARG A 46 20.36 9.17 -9.90
N GLY A 47 20.90 9.58 -8.75
CA GLY A 47 21.29 10.97 -8.51
C GLY A 47 20.11 11.96 -8.45
N VAL A 48 18.88 11.49 -8.48
CA VAL A 48 17.70 12.36 -8.32
C VAL A 48 17.58 12.76 -6.86
N THR A 49 18.02 13.98 -6.56
CA THR A 49 17.98 14.54 -5.20
C THR A 49 16.57 14.77 -4.71
N GLN A 50 16.35 14.49 -3.44
CA GLN A 50 15.11 14.70 -2.72
C GLN A 50 15.27 15.80 -1.64
N PRO A 51 14.17 16.37 -1.09
CA PRO A 51 14.29 17.37 -0.03
C PRO A 51 15.02 16.80 1.19
N LYS A 52 16.21 17.33 1.50
CA LYS A 52 17.10 16.85 2.58
C LYS A 52 16.45 16.85 3.96
N ALA A 53 15.43 17.69 4.18
CA ALA A 53 14.68 17.70 5.44
C ALA A 53 13.90 16.39 5.70
N HIS A 54 13.65 15.59 4.67
CA HIS A 54 12.82 14.40 4.74
C HIS A 54 13.52 13.14 4.24
N HIS A 55 14.55 13.26 3.39
CA HIS A 55 15.21 12.13 2.75
C HIS A 55 16.72 12.23 2.90
N TYR A 56 17.32 11.12 3.35
CA TYR A 56 18.77 10.97 3.45
C TYR A 56 19.40 10.62 2.09
N TYR A 57 18.74 9.74 1.33
CA TYR A 57 19.21 9.19 0.06
C TYR A 57 18.64 9.93 -1.16
N ASP A 58 19.29 9.78 -2.34
CA ASP A 58 18.65 10.01 -3.63
C ASP A 58 17.52 9.00 -3.88
N VAL A 59 16.77 9.14 -4.98
CA VAL A 59 15.61 8.28 -5.24
C VAL A 59 16.05 6.81 -5.42
N PHE A 60 17.15 6.54 -6.15
CA PHE A 60 17.59 5.17 -6.38
C PHE A 60 18.00 4.45 -5.08
N ASN A 61 18.89 5.06 -4.30
CA ASN A 61 19.31 4.47 -3.03
C ASN A 61 18.14 4.31 -2.05
N HIS A 62 17.20 5.24 -2.05
CA HIS A 62 15.96 5.14 -1.27
C HIS A 62 15.13 3.91 -1.65
N LEU A 63 14.94 3.63 -2.96
CA LEU A 63 14.25 2.44 -3.43
C LEU A 63 14.93 1.15 -2.95
N VAL A 64 16.25 1.08 -3.04
CA VAL A 64 17.01 -0.09 -2.59
C VAL A 64 16.93 -0.28 -1.08
N GLU A 65 17.04 0.80 -0.30
CA GLU A 65 16.89 0.73 1.16
C GLU A 65 15.46 0.34 1.59
N ALA A 66 14.44 0.76 0.85
CA ALA A 66 13.07 0.34 1.13
C ALA A 66 12.89 -1.19 1.05
N VAL A 67 13.58 -1.87 0.11
CA VAL A 67 13.59 -3.34 0.05
C VAL A 67 14.14 -3.94 1.36
N GLY A 68 15.25 -3.40 1.86
CA GLY A 68 15.86 -3.85 3.12
C GLY A 68 14.95 -3.61 4.32
N PHE A 69 14.30 -2.46 4.39
CA PHE A 69 13.37 -2.17 5.49
C PHE A 69 12.09 -3.01 5.45
N VAL A 70 11.58 -3.37 4.27
CA VAL A 70 10.50 -4.38 4.18
C VAL A 70 10.94 -5.69 4.83
N GLU A 71 12.18 -6.14 4.58
CA GLU A 71 12.69 -7.36 5.19
C GLU A 71 12.81 -7.24 6.71
N VAL A 72 13.41 -6.15 7.22
CA VAL A 72 13.59 -5.91 8.67
C VAL A 72 12.25 -5.81 9.40
N LEU A 73 11.25 -5.15 8.81
CA LEU A 73 9.91 -5.00 9.40
C LEU A 73 9.18 -6.33 9.55
N LEU A 74 9.38 -7.25 8.62
CA LEU A 74 8.61 -8.48 8.49
C LEU A 74 9.41 -9.74 8.88
N ASP A 75 10.70 -9.58 9.25
CA ASP A 75 11.50 -10.69 9.76
C ASP A 75 10.92 -11.19 11.10
N SER A 76 10.82 -12.50 11.22
CA SER A 76 10.43 -13.17 12.45
C SER A 76 11.56 -13.22 13.49
N GLU A 77 12.81 -13.03 13.07
CA GLU A 77 13.97 -13.07 13.93
C GLU A 77 14.22 -11.71 14.62
N PRO A 78 14.57 -11.67 15.92
CA PRO A 78 14.66 -10.43 16.70
C PRO A 78 15.86 -9.53 16.39
N ASN A 79 16.50 -9.66 15.23
CA ASN A 79 17.73 -8.95 14.88
C ASN A 79 17.54 -7.52 14.33
N GLY A 80 16.31 -7.06 14.23
CA GLY A 80 15.96 -5.77 13.63
C GLY A 80 16.16 -4.54 14.53
N GLY A 81 16.73 -4.69 15.73
CA GLY A 81 16.95 -3.58 16.67
C GLY A 81 15.65 -2.82 16.96
N ILE A 82 15.76 -1.49 17.06
CA ILE A 82 14.64 -0.58 17.37
C ILE A 82 13.43 -0.73 16.39
N VAL A 83 13.69 -1.07 15.14
CA VAL A 83 12.64 -1.24 14.12
C VAL A 83 11.81 -2.45 14.47
N HIS A 84 12.44 -3.58 14.76
CA HIS A 84 11.75 -4.81 15.15
C HIS A 84 10.99 -4.65 16.48
N GLU A 85 11.63 -4.01 17.48
CA GLU A 85 11.05 -3.78 18.81
C GLU A 85 9.76 -2.93 18.75
N MET A 86 9.75 -1.90 17.91
CA MET A 86 8.71 -0.88 17.93
C MET A 86 7.67 -1.00 16.81
N MET A 87 7.88 -1.91 15.82
CA MET A 87 6.91 -2.08 14.74
C MET A 87 5.64 -2.78 15.24
N PRO A 88 4.47 -2.19 15.04
CA PRO A 88 3.20 -2.83 15.37
C PRO A 88 3.01 -4.13 14.58
N ARG A 89 2.55 -5.16 15.29
CA ARG A 89 2.22 -6.47 14.73
C ARG A 89 0.72 -6.73 14.89
N PHE A 90 0.20 -7.63 14.09
CA PHE A 90 -1.17 -8.11 14.18
C PHE A 90 -1.17 -9.65 14.19
N ASP A 91 -2.25 -10.24 14.72
CA ASP A 91 -2.40 -11.69 14.80
C ASP A 91 -2.45 -12.31 13.40
N GLY A 92 -1.69 -13.38 13.17
CA GLY A 92 -1.57 -14.02 11.87
C GLY A 92 -0.69 -13.25 10.85
N MET A 93 0.11 -12.27 11.30
CA MET A 93 0.97 -11.46 10.41
C MET A 93 1.96 -12.31 9.60
N THR A 94 2.60 -13.29 10.23
CA THR A 94 3.56 -14.18 9.56
C THR A 94 2.87 -15.01 8.48
N GLU A 95 1.72 -15.58 8.79
CA GLU A 95 0.89 -16.34 7.86
C GLU A 95 0.40 -15.47 6.71
N TYR A 96 -0.03 -14.23 7.00
CA TYR A 96 -0.47 -13.28 6.01
C TYR A 96 0.62 -12.97 4.98
N PHE A 97 1.81 -12.58 5.44
CA PHE A 97 2.91 -12.22 4.53
C PHE A 97 3.58 -13.42 3.87
N SER A 98 3.46 -14.62 4.46
CA SER A 98 3.90 -15.89 3.85
C SER A 98 2.89 -16.43 2.84
N SER A 99 1.63 -16.00 2.88
CA SER A 99 0.60 -16.45 1.95
C SER A 99 0.93 -16.04 0.52
N TYR A 100 0.46 -16.85 -0.44
CA TYR A 100 0.68 -16.54 -1.85
C TYR A 100 -0.16 -15.35 -2.29
N ALA A 101 0.51 -14.34 -2.82
CA ALA A 101 -0.12 -13.17 -3.45
C ALA A 101 -0.50 -13.44 -4.91
N THR A 102 0.33 -14.22 -5.58
CA THR A 102 0.20 -14.64 -6.99
C THR A 102 0.76 -16.04 -7.15
N ASP A 103 0.61 -16.61 -8.33
CA ASP A 103 0.90 -17.99 -8.74
C ASP A 103 2.24 -18.63 -8.31
N MET A 104 2.75 -18.40 -7.15
CA MET A 104 3.98 -19.02 -6.60
C MET A 104 4.83 -18.07 -5.73
N HIS A 105 4.39 -16.83 -5.49
CA HIS A 105 5.18 -15.88 -4.71
C HIS A 105 4.39 -15.31 -3.54
N SER A 106 5.08 -15.22 -2.39
CA SER A 106 4.48 -14.69 -1.16
C SER A 106 4.19 -13.18 -1.26
N ARG A 107 3.28 -12.71 -0.41
CA ARG A 107 3.04 -11.28 -0.21
C ARG A 107 4.31 -10.53 0.17
N LEU A 108 5.15 -11.12 1.02
CA LEU A 108 6.45 -10.55 1.38
C LEU A 108 7.34 -10.31 0.16
N THR A 109 7.45 -11.29 -0.75
CA THR A 109 8.24 -11.16 -1.97
C THR A 109 7.70 -10.05 -2.87
N LEU A 110 6.37 -10.00 -3.03
CA LEU A 110 5.73 -8.96 -3.84
C LEU A 110 5.89 -7.58 -3.18
N LEU A 111 5.86 -7.50 -1.86
CA LEU A 111 6.06 -6.25 -1.11
C LEU A 111 7.51 -5.74 -1.26
N LYS A 112 8.52 -6.62 -1.23
CA LYS A 112 9.92 -6.25 -1.53
C LYS A 112 10.07 -5.71 -2.95
N LEU A 113 9.44 -6.36 -3.94
CA LEU A 113 9.41 -5.85 -5.31
C LEU A 113 8.74 -4.48 -5.40
N THR A 114 7.63 -4.31 -4.67
CA THR A 114 6.93 -3.02 -4.61
C THR A 114 7.80 -1.95 -3.94
N GLY A 115 8.56 -2.30 -2.90
CA GLY A 115 9.54 -1.42 -2.27
C GLY A 115 10.60 -0.92 -3.27
N LEU A 116 11.06 -1.79 -4.19
CA LEU A 116 11.99 -1.39 -5.25
C LEU A 116 11.36 -0.45 -6.30
N LEU A 117 10.04 -0.44 -6.45
CA LEU A 117 9.34 0.28 -7.53
C LEU A 117 8.49 1.46 -7.04
N HIS A 118 8.25 1.61 -5.73
CA HIS A 118 7.20 2.50 -5.23
C HIS A 118 7.36 3.98 -5.63
N ASP A 119 8.58 4.42 -5.77
CA ASP A 119 8.94 5.81 -6.12
C ASP A 119 9.51 5.96 -7.55
N ILE A 120 9.36 4.96 -8.40
CA ILE A 120 9.87 4.95 -9.78
C ILE A 120 9.32 6.12 -10.63
N GLY A 121 8.18 6.69 -10.24
CA GLY A 121 7.57 7.86 -10.88
C GLY A 121 8.20 9.21 -10.48
N LYS A 122 9.03 9.27 -9.44
CA LYS A 122 9.63 10.53 -8.96
C LYS A 122 10.47 11.26 -10.02
N PRO A 123 11.35 10.59 -10.78
CA PRO A 123 12.13 11.28 -11.81
C PRO A 123 11.28 12.02 -12.85
N ALA A 124 10.20 11.36 -13.30
CA ALA A 124 9.31 11.89 -14.33
C ALA A 124 8.42 13.06 -13.82
N THR A 125 8.24 13.17 -12.50
CA THR A 125 7.37 14.17 -11.88
C THR A 125 8.12 15.22 -11.08
N LYS A 126 9.46 15.23 -11.17
CA LYS A 126 10.31 16.20 -10.47
C LYS A 126 10.04 17.62 -10.98
N SER A 127 9.73 18.51 -10.08
CA SER A 127 9.61 19.93 -10.33
C SER A 127 10.33 20.74 -9.26
N ILE A 128 10.76 21.94 -9.61
CA ILE A 128 11.44 22.87 -8.70
C ILE A 128 10.62 24.16 -8.68
N GLU A 129 10.07 24.49 -7.51
CA GLU A 129 9.34 25.73 -7.30
C GLU A 129 10.29 26.94 -7.33
N GLN A 130 9.77 28.16 -7.52
CA GLN A 130 10.58 29.38 -7.49
C GLN A 130 11.39 29.58 -6.20
N SER A 131 10.90 29.01 -5.10
CA SER A 131 11.58 28.96 -3.79
C SER A 131 12.80 28.01 -3.75
N GLY A 132 13.08 27.29 -4.83
CA GLY A 132 14.08 26.21 -4.88
C GLY A 132 13.60 24.89 -4.27
N ARG A 133 12.33 24.80 -3.82
CA ARG A 133 11.78 23.57 -3.24
C ARG A 133 11.51 22.53 -4.31
N VAL A 134 12.06 21.33 -4.10
CA VAL A 134 11.81 20.17 -4.98
C VAL A 134 10.47 19.52 -4.61
N ARG A 135 9.68 19.19 -5.63
CA ARG A 135 8.39 18.49 -5.53
C ARG A 135 8.32 17.33 -6.50
N PHE A 136 7.45 16.38 -6.18
CA PHE A 136 7.16 15.20 -6.99
C PHE A 136 5.65 14.96 -7.00
N PHE A 137 4.89 15.91 -7.57
CA PHE A 137 3.44 15.79 -7.63
C PHE A 137 3.03 14.59 -8.47
N GLU A 138 2.04 13.82 -7.98
CA GLU A 138 1.47 12.65 -8.66
C GLU A 138 2.45 11.51 -8.96
N HIS A 139 3.65 11.49 -8.31
CA HIS A 139 4.62 10.41 -8.55
C HIS A 139 4.06 9.02 -8.28
N SER A 140 3.11 8.86 -7.35
CA SER A 140 2.46 7.59 -7.06
C SER A 140 1.54 7.13 -8.19
N THR A 141 0.84 8.08 -8.86
CA THR A 141 0.01 7.80 -10.03
C THR A 141 0.86 7.42 -11.24
N VAL A 142 1.88 8.23 -11.53
CA VAL A 142 2.81 7.96 -12.63
C VAL A 142 3.61 6.69 -12.36
N GLY A 143 4.05 6.48 -11.11
CA GLY A 143 4.78 5.29 -10.69
C GLY A 143 3.96 4.01 -10.80
N GLU A 144 2.66 4.05 -10.49
CA GLU A 144 1.74 2.93 -10.71
C GLU A 144 1.75 2.50 -12.18
N GLU A 145 1.57 3.42 -13.12
CA GLU A 145 1.54 3.09 -14.54
C GLU A 145 2.90 2.62 -15.06
N MET A 146 4.00 3.24 -14.63
CA MET A 146 5.35 2.79 -14.97
C MET A 146 5.60 1.36 -14.47
N ALA A 147 5.27 1.07 -13.21
CA ALA A 147 5.43 -0.26 -12.63
C ALA A 147 4.57 -1.30 -13.36
N LYS A 148 3.33 -0.98 -13.74
CA LYS A 148 2.48 -1.87 -14.55
C LYS A 148 3.13 -2.21 -15.90
N VAL A 149 3.79 -1.26 -16.55
CA VAL A 149 4.54 -1.50 -17.80
C VAL A 149 5.69 -2.47 -17.55
N VAL A 150 6.52 -2.21 -16.54
CA VAL A 150 7.64 -3.08 -16.13
C VAL A 150 7.16 -4.51 -15.86
N LEU A 151 6.13 -4.67 -15.05
CA LEU A 151 5.61 -5.97 -14.65
C LEU A 151 4.99 -6.74 -15.82
N ARG A 152 4.25 -6.05 -16.72
CA ARG A 152 3.70 -6.69 -17.93
C ARG A 152 4.81 -7.15 -18.87
N ARG A 153 5.89 -6.36 -19.04
CA ARG A 153 7.09 -6.74 -19.81
C ARG A 153 7.73 -8.02 -19.26
N MET A 154 7.77 -8.17 -17.93
CA MET A 154 8.26 -9.37 -17.25
C MET A 154 7.20 -10.50 -17.17
N ARG A 155 6.05 -10.37 -17.83
CA ARG A 155 5.00 -11.39 -17.86
C ARG A 155 4.43 -11.74 -16.48
N PHE A 156 4.29 -10.76 -15.59
CA PHE A 156 3.51 -10.94 -14.36
C PHE A 156 2.03 -11.17 -14.68
N GLY A 157 1.38 -12.02 -13.88
CA GLY A 157 -0.07 -12.22 -13.94
C GLY A 157 -0.86 -10.95 -13.54
N ARG A 158 -2.13 -10.88 -13.97
CA ARG A 158 -2.99 -9.71 -13.72
C ARG A 158 -3.08 -9.33 -12.25
N SER A 159 -3.16 -10.33 -11.35
CA SER A 159 -3.22 -10.10 -9.91
C SER A 159 -1.96 -9.38 -9.39
N GLY A 160 -0.76 -9.89 -9.74
CA GLY A 160 0.50 -9.26 -9.32
C GLY A 160 0.65 -7.83 -9.83
N VAL A 161 0.28 -7.57 -11.09
CA VAL A 161 0.28 -6.22 -11.67
C VAL A 161 -0.67 -5.30 -10.92
N SER A 162 -1.90 -5.78 -10.63
CA SER A 162 -2.92 -4.99 -9.92
C SER A 162 -2.52 -4.70 -8.48
N MET A 163 -2.04 -5.72 -7.74
CA MET A 163 -1.64 -5.58 -6.34
C MET A 163 -0.46 -4.61 -6.18
N THR A 164 0.60 -4.78 -7.00
CA THR A 164 1.75 -3.87 -6.97
C THR A 164 1.34 -2.45 -7.34
N GLY A 165 0.54 -2.29 -8.39
CA GLY A 165 0.02 -0.97 -8.80
C GLY A 165 -0.77 -0.28 -7.69
N ALA A 166 -1.68 -0.99 -7.04
CA ALA A 166 -2.48 -0.45 -5.93
C ALA A 166 -1.61 -0.04 -4.73
N MET A 167 -0.63 -0.86 -4.36
CA MET A 167 0.33 -0.52 -3.29
C MET A 167 1.11 0.76 -3.64
N ILE A 168 1.63 0.89 -4.86
CA ILE A 168 2.35 2.10 -5.32
C ILE A 168 1.42 3.31 -5.30
N ARG A 169 0.21 3.19 -5.85
CA ARG A 169 -0.78 4.28 -5.88
C ARG A 169 -1.08 4.85 -4.51
N HIS A 170 -1.15 3.99 -3.51
CA HIS A 170 -1.64 4.34 -2.18
C HIS A 170 -0.56 4.38 -1.09
N HIS A 171 0.74 4.20 -1.42
CA HIS A 171 1.80 4.07 -0.42
C HIS A 171 1.92 5.28 0.54
N LEU A 172 1.59 6.49 0.11
CA LEU A 172 1.63 7.68 0.96
C LEU A 172 0.39 7.84 1.85
N ARG A 173 -0.71 7.15 1.53
CA ARG A 173 -2.01 7.41 2.14
C ARG A 173 -2.05 7.21 3.66
N PRO A 174 -1.40 6.18 4.24
CA PRO A 174 -1.38 6.01 5.69
C PRO A 174 -0.84 7.25 6.43
N ARG A 175 0.24 7.85 5.92
CA ARG A 175 0.82 9.07 6.48
C ARG A 175 -0.01 10.32 6.21
N GLN A 176 -0.58 10.43 5.02
CA GLN A 176 -1.43 11.57 4.65
C GLN A 176 -2.68 11.65 5.52
N MET A 177 -3.23 10.51 5.96
CA MET A 177 -4.35 10.46 6.90
C MET A 177 -4.00 11.01 8.29
N ALA A 178 -2.72 10.92 8.70
CA ALA A 178 -2.20 11.42 9.98
C ALA A 178 -1.60 12.83 9.87
N ALA A 179 -2.03 13.64 8.93
CA ALA A 179 -1.50 14.99 8.71
C ALA A 179 -1.71 15.89 9.93
N ARG A 180 -0.74 16.81 10.17
CA ARG A 180 -0.78 17.83 11.25
C ARG A 180 -0.75 17.28 12.69
N ASN A 181 -0.08 16.15 12.92
CA ASN A 181 0.02 15.49 14.24
C ASN A 181 -1.32 14.96 14.80
N GLU A 182 -2.36 14.90 14.00
CA GLU A 182 -3.62 14.28 14.37
C GLU A 182 -3.64 12.81 13.93
N MET A 183 -4.30 11.97 14.74
CA MET A 183 -4.50 10.57 14.38
C MET A 183 -5.55 10.46 13.28
N PRO A 184 -5.42 9.49 12.36
CA PRO A 184 -6.44 9.23 11.35
C PRO A 184 -7.82 9.04 11.98
N THR A 185 -8.85 9.68 11.42
CA THR A 185 -10.24 9.45 11.85
C THR A 185 -10.71 8.06 11.42
N ASN A 186 -11.67 7.48 12.14
CA ASN A 186 -12.29 6.19 11.78
C ASN A 186 -12.81 6.21 10.33
N ARG A 187 -13.42 7.31 9.91
CA ARG A 187 -13.90 7.52 8.54
C ARG A 187 -12.77 7.44 7.51
N ALA A 188 -11.62 8.08 7.77
CA ALA A 188 -10.46 8.05 6.88
C ALA A 188 -9.88 6.64 6.78
N ILE A 189 -9.80 5.92 7.91
CA ILE A 189 -9.31 4.54 7.96
C ILE A 189 -10.25 3.59 7.20
N HIS A 190 -11.57 3.70 7.42
CA HIS A 190 -12.56 2.90 6.69
C HIS A 190 -12.42 3.10 5.17
N ARG A 191 -12.34 4.36 4.71
CA ARG A 191 -12.12 4.67 3.30
C ARG A 191 -10.80 4.11 2.78
N TYR A 192 -9.75 4.15 3.60
CA TYR A 192 -8.46 3.56 3.23
C TYR A 192 -8.60 2.05 2.96
N PHE A 193 -9.18 1.27 3.86
CA PHE A 193 -9.35 -0.17 3.67
C PHE A 193 -10.26 -0.49 2.48
N ARG A 194 -11.36 0.26 2.30
CA ARG A 194 -12.25 0.11 1.15
C ARG A 194 -11.54 0.35 -0.18
N ASP A 195 -10.81 1.46 -0.30
CA ASP A 195 -10.24 1.91 -1.57
C ASP A 195 -8.96 1.14 -1.93
N VAL A 196 -8.17 0.73 -0.94
CA VAL A 196 -6.93 -0.03 -1.16
C VAL A 196 -7.21 -1.53 -1.27
N GLY A 197 -8.29 -2.00 -0.65
CA GLY A 197 -8.74 -3.38 -0.76
C GLY A 197 -7.77 -4.39 -0.15
N ASN A 198 -7.59 -5.51 -0.83
CA ASN A 198 -6.85 -6.67 -0.34
C ASN A 198 -5.34 -6.47 -0.13
N VAL A 199 -4.78 -5.30 -0.50
CA VAL A 199 -3.37 -4.92 -0.23
C VAL A 199 -3.24 -3.81 0.81
N ALA A 200 -4.30 -3.53 1.57
CA ALA A 200 -4.28 -2.46 2.56
C ALA A 200 -3.23 -2.70 3.66
N LEU A 201 -3.11 -3.93 4.17
CA LEU A 201 -2.06 -4.27 5.14
C LEU A 201 -0.66 -4.18 4.52
N ASP A 202 -0.47 -4.72 3.32
CA ASP A 202 0.80 -4.61 2.60
C ASP A 202 1.22 -3.14 2.44
N THR A 203 0.26 -2.27 2.09
CA THR A 203 0.49 -0.84 1.90
C THR A 203 0.87 -0.11 3.20
N LEU A 204 0.35 -0.53 4.36
CA LEU A 204 0.78 0.00 5.66
C LEU A 204 2.27 -0.28 5.91
N TYR A 205 2.71 -1.52 5.67
CA TYR A 205 4.10 -1.91 5.87
C TYR A 205 5.03 -1.32 4.79
N LEU A 206 4.55 -1.15 3.55
CA LEU A 206 5.27 -0.39 2.53
C LEU A 206 5.49 1.07 2.95
N ASN A 207 4.45 1.73 3.45
CA ASN A 207 4.54 3.11 3.94
C ASN A 207 5.55 3.25 5.09
N MET A 208 5.62 2.24 5.97
CA MET A 208 6.61 2.25 7.04
C MET A 208 8.03 2.03 6.50
N ALA A 209 8.22 1.10 5.56
CA ALA A 209 9.51 0.86 4.91
C ALA A 209 10.01 2.10 4.16
N ASP A 210 9.13 2.79 3.40
CA ASP A 210 9.40 4.09 2.77
C ASP A 210 9.86 5.13 3.80
N PHE A 211 9.15 5.24 4.92
CA PHE A 211 9.53 6.17 5.98
C PHE A 211 10.92 5.88 6.57
N LEU A 212 11.22 4.62 6.86
CA LEU A 212 12.51 4.21 7.40
C LEU A 212 13.63 4.45 6.38
N ALA A 213 13.39 4.13 5.12
CA ALA A 213 14.33 4.41 4.03
C ALA A 213 14.58 5.91 3.85
N ALA A 214 13.54 6.75 4.00
CA ALA A 214 13.70 8.20 3.93
C ALA A 214 14.60 8.72 5.04
N LYS A 215 14.53 8.18 6.26
CA LYS A 215 15.36 8.56 7.40
C LYS A 215 16.80 8.04 7.29
N GLY A 216 16.99 6.86 6.74
CA GLY A 216 18.29 6.20 6.66
C GLY A 216 18.99 6.11 8.00
N PRO A 217 20.30 6.40 8.09
CA PRO A 217 21.05 6.33 9.34
C PRO A 217 20.66 7.40 10.38
N ASN A 218 19.87 8.39 10.00
CA ASN A 218 19.36 9.44 10.90
C ASN A 218 18.07 9.04 11.62
N LEU A 219 17.62 7.79 11.49
CA LEU A 219 16.44 7.28 12.18
C LEU A 219 16.60 7.37 13.70
N THR A 220 15.68 8.07 14.35
CA THR A 220 15.64 8.18 15.80
C THR A 220 14.56 7.30 16.42
N ARG A 221 14.66 7.03 17.74
CA ARG A 221 13.62 6.32 18.49
C ARG A 221 12.28 7.07 18.45
N ASP A 222 12.31 8.40 18.46
CA ASP A 222 11.12 9.24 18.38
C ASP A 222 10.48 9.18 16.98
N ASP A 223 11.27 9.11 15.93
CA ASP A 223 10.76 8.88 14.57
C ASP A 223 10.01 7.56 14.50
N MET A 224 10.62 6.51 15.06
CA MET A 224 10.03 5.17 15.11
C MET A 224 8.73 5.16 15.91
N ALA A 225 8.72 5.79 17.10
CA ALA A 225 7.53 5.91 17.95
C ALA A 225 6.37 6.60 17.24
N ARG A 226 6.64 7.70 16.52
CA ARG A 226 5.61 8.42 15.75
C ARG A 226 5.03 7.58 14.62
N GLY A 227 5.88 6.94 13.83
CA GLY A 227 5.46 6.06 12.73
C GLY A 227 4.62 4.88 13.25
N SER A 228 5.12 4.19 14.25
CA SER A 228 4.47 3.02 14.86
C SER A 228 3.11 3.37 15.47
N LYS A 229 2.97 4.54 16.10
CA LYS A 229 1.69 5.00 16.67
C LYS A 229 0.59 5.12 15.61
N VAL A 230 0.91 5.67 14.44
CA VAL A 230 -0.05 5.79 13.33
C VAL A 230 -0.46 4.41 12.80
N ILE A 231 0.51 3.55 12.55
CA ILE A 231 0.24 2.19 12.06
C ILE A 231 -0.56 1.38 13.08
N SER A 232 -0.20 1.43 14.38
CA SER A 232 -0.96 0.77 15.45
C SER A 232 -2.42 1.23 15.50
N HIS A 233 -2.65 2.52 15.33
CA HIS A 233 -4.01 3.07 15.35
C HIS A 233 -4.83 2.55 14.16
N ILE A 234 -4.25 2.52 12.96
CA ILE A 234 -4.92 2.00 11.76
C ILE A 234 -5.18 0.49 11.89
N LEU A 235 -4.20 -0.28 12.39
CA LEU A 235 -4.35 -1.73 12.59
C LEU A 235 -5.44 -2.07 13.61
N LYS A 236 -5.48 -1.37 14.76
CA LYS A 236 -6.53 -1.58 15.77
C LYS A 236 -7.94 -1.36 15.23
N PHE A 237 -8.11 -0.36 14.36
CA PHE A 237 -9.38 -0.13 13.70
C PHE A 237 -9.66 -1.22 12.66
N GLY A 238 -8.65 -1.62 11.87
CA GLY A 238 -8.77 -2.64 10.85
C GLY A 238 -9.11 -4.03 11.41
N GLN A 239 -8.63 -4.39 12.61
CA GLN A 239 -8.99 -5.64 13.30
C GLN A 239 -10.47 -5.73 13.65
N ASN A 240 -11.14 -4.60 13.85
CA ASN A 240 -12.59 -4.53 14.06
C ASN A 240 -13.40 -4.64 12.75
N ILE A 241 -12.72 -4.55 11.61
CA ILE A 241 -13.31 -4.76 10.29
C ILE A 241 -12.98 -6.20 9.90
N GLU A 242 -13.91 -7.14 10.10
CA GLU A 242 -13.75 -8.61 9.91
C GLU A 242 -13.16 -9.03 8.54
N HIS A 243 -13.05 -8.11 7.59
CA HIS A 243 -12.56 -8.38 6.23
C HIS A 243 -11.04 -8.30 6.04
N VAL A 244 -10.30 -7.76 7.00
CA VAL A 244 -8.87 -7.46 6.81
C VAL A 244 -8.00 -8.70 6.93
N THR A 245 -8.42 -9.69 7.72
CA THR A 245 -7.62 -10.88 8.03
C THR A 245 -8.07 -12.16 7.32
N GLU A 246 -9.30 -12.21 6.78
CA GLU A 246 -9.81 -13.40 6.09
C GLU A 246 -10.34 -13.09 4.67
N PRO A 247 -9.55 -13.32 3.60
CA PRO A 247 -9.98 -13.03 2.23
C PRO A 247 -11.13 -13.92 1.68
N ARG A 248 -11.61 -14.93 2.39
CA ARG A 248 -12.53 -15.92 1.83
C ARG A 248 -13.48 -16.64 2.80
N ARG A 249 -13.90 -16.05 3.91
CA ARG A 249 -15.01 -16.66 4.67
C ARG A 249 -16.11 -15.66 4.91
N SER A 250 -17.25 -15.93 4.26
CA SER A 250 -18.59 -15.36 4.47
C SER A 250 -18.64 -13.83 4.68
N HIS A 251 -19.48 -13.20 3.91
CA HIS A 251 -19.84 -11.80 4.07
C HIS A 251 -20.01 -11.47 5.56
N PRO A 252 -19.38 -10.40 6.09
CA PRO A 252 -19.80 -9.90 7.39
C PRO A 252 -21.28 -9.60 7.28
N ARG A 253 -21.95 -9.70 8.36
CA ARG A 253 -23.35 -9.27 8.47
C ARG A 253 -23.36 -7.75 8.34
N VAL A 254 -23.21 -7.25 7.10
CA VAL A 254 -23.57 -5.87 6.79
C VAL A 254 -25.04 -5.70 7.15
N LEU A 255 -25.37 -4.60 7.80
CA LEU A 255 -26.74 -4.32 8.22
C LEU A 255 -27.69 -4.34 7.02
N LEU A 256 -27.21 -3.89 5.85
CA LEU A 256 -27.94 -3.97 4.56
C LEU A 256 -26.98 -4.42 3.46
N ASP A 257 -27.37 -5.43 2.69
CA ASP A 257 -26.69 -5.82 1.45
C ASP A 257 -27.36 -5.18 0.20
N GLY A 258 -26.78 -5.43 -0.98
CA GLY A 258 -27.33 -4.89 -2.23
C GLY A 258 -28.73 -5.40 -2.54
N ASN A 259 -29.07 -6.63 -2.14
CA ASN A 259 -30.41 -7.21 -2.33
C ASN A 259 -31.41 -6.58 -1.36
N ASP A 260 -30.97 -6.30 -0.14
CA ASP A 260 -31.79 -5.62 0.85
C ASP A 260 -32.15 -4.20 0.37
N ILE A 261 -31.18 -3.46 -0.18
CA ILE A 261 -31.39 -2.12 -0.74
C ILE A 261 -32.32 -2.17 -1.95
N MET A 262 -32.12 -3.13 -2.86
CA MET A 262 -33.02 -3.30 -4.02
C MET A 262 -34.45 -3.58 -3.57
N ARG A 263 -34.63 -4.46 -2.59
CA ARG A 263 -35.94 -4.85 -2.07
C ARG A 263 -36.63 -3.73 -1.32
N GLU A 264 -35.91 -3.04 -0.43
CA GLU A 264 -36.46 -2.01 0.46
C GLU A 264 -36.83 -0.73 -0.29
N PHE A 265 -36.01 -0.35 -1.29
CA PHE A 265 -36.17 0.92 -2.02
C PHE A 265 -36.64 0.75 -3.44
N GLY A 266 -36.93 -0.48 -3.90
CA GLY A 266 -37.43 -0.74 -5.28
C GLY A 266 -36.40 -0.38 -6.37
N LEU A 267 -35.10 -0.39 -6.07
CA LEU A 267 -34.04 0.00 -6.98
C LEU A 267 -33.66 -1.16 -7.92
N SER A 268 -33.39 -0.83 -9.19
CA SER A 268 -32.75 -1.77 -10.11
C SER A 268 -31.26 -1.84 -9.92
N PRO A 269 -30.60 -2.99 -10.27
CA PRO A 269 -29.14 -3.11 -10.21
C PRO A 269 -28.43 -1.95 -10.92
N GLY A 270 -27.53 -1.25 -10.21
CA GLY A 270 -26.83 -0.10 -10.77
C GLY A 270 -25.92 0.61 -9.76
N PRO A 271 -25.19 1.66 -10.20
CA PRO A 271 -24.24 2.41 -9.38
C PRO A 271 -24.87 2.98 -8.10
N LYS A 272 -26.13 3.41 -8.15
CA LYS A 272 -26.86 4.00 -7.02
C LYS A 272 -26.90 3.07 -5.79
N ILE A 273 -26.98 1.74 -6.02
CA ILE A 273 -26.90 0.75 -4.93
C ILE A 273 -25.51 0.78 -4.27
N GLY A 274 -24.44 0.87 -5.06
CA GLY A 274 -23.08 0.98 -4.57
C GLY A 274 -22.86 2.23 -3.72
N ASP A 275 -23.45 3.35 -4.11
CA ASP A 275 -23.36 4.61 -3.39
C ASP A 275 -24.08 4.53 -2.03
N VAL A 276 -25.30 3.97 -2.00
CA VAL A 276 -26.04 3.72 -0.74
C VAL A 276 -25.26 2.79 0.18
N LEU A 277 -24.75 1.66 -0.34
CA LEU A 277 -23.92 0.73 0.42
C LEU A 277 -22.67 1.40 1.01
N SER A 278 -22.04 2.29 0.25
CA SER A 278 -20.88 3.04 0.71
C SER A 278 -21.21 3.97 1.87
N VAL A 279 -22.34 4.66 1.83
CA VAL A 279 -22.80 5.58 2.89
C VAL A 279 -23.18 4.81 4.15
N VAL A 280 -23.97 3.75 4.00
CA VAL A 280 -24.38 2.90 5.13
C VAL A 280 -23.19 2.20 5.76
N GLY A 281 -22.33 1.57 4.96
CA GLY A 281 -21.13 0.89 5.47
C GLY A 281 -20.14 1.83 6.19
N GLU A 282 -20.01 3.08 5.73
CA GLU A 282 -19.20 4.08 6.42
C GLU A 282 -19.82 4.46 7.78
N ALA A 283 -21.12 4.60 7.85
CA ALA A 283 -21.83 4.94 9.10
C ALA A 283 -21.78 3.77 10.10
N GLU A 284 -21.92 2.53 9.62
CA GLU A 284 -21.77 1.31 10.41
C GLU A 284 -20.34 1.21 10.98
N ALA A 285 -19.32 1.31 10.13
CA ALA A 285 -17.93 1.24 10.54
C ALA A 285 -17.50 2.34 11.51
N THR A 286 -18.21 3.47 11.54
CA THR A 286 -17.96 4.59 12.46
C THR A 286 -18.83 4.53 13.71
N GLY A 287 -19.69 3.52 13.85
CA GLY A 287 -20.62 3.37 14.99
C GLY A 287 -21.76 4.38 15.03
N LYS A 288 -22.03 5.06 13.92
CA LYS A 288 -23.18 5.98 13.78
C LYS A 288 -24.49 5.24 13.52
N VAL A 289 -24.39 4.04 13.00
CA VAL A 289 -25.49 3.14 12.68
C VAL A 289 -25.11 1.76 13.21
N ASN A 290 -25.99 1.19 14.04
CA ASN A 290 -25.74 -0.09 14.71
C ASN A 290 -26.90 -1.08 14.54
N THR A 291 -28.01 -0.65 13.94
CA THR A 291 -29.18 -1.48 13.69
C THR A 291 -29.66 -1.35 12.24
N ILE A 292 -30.39 -2.36 11.77
CA ILE A 292 -30.97 -2.37 10.42
C ILE A 292 -31.90 -1.16 10.21
N GLU A 293 -32.69 -0.81 11.23
CA GLU A 293 -33.61 0.32 11.17
C GLU A 293 -32.88 1.66 11.03
N GLU A 294 -31.72 1.80 11.69
CA GLU A 294 -30.87 2.99 11.55
C GLU A 294 -30.23 3.04 10.17
N ALA A 295 -29.81 1.88 9.63
CA ALA A 295 -29.24 1.76 8.30
C ALA A 295 -30.26 2.10 7.20
N VAL A 296 -31.50 1.60 7.30
CA VAL A 296 -32.60 1.93 6.40
C VAL A 296 -32.91 3.43 6.44
N ARG A 297 -32.99 4.02 7.63
CA ARG A 297 -33.22 5.47 7.80
C ARG A 297 -32.15 6.32 7.10
N LEU A 298 -30.88 5.94 7.29
CA LEU A 298 -29.77 6.64 6.65
C LEU A 298 -29.80 6.50 5.13
N ALA A 299 -30.10 5.31 4.62
CA ALA A 299 -30.25 5.05 3.20
C ALA A 299 -31.40 5.87 2.59
N THR A 300 -32.54 5.98 3.28
CA THR A 300 -33.68 6.84 2.88
C THR A 300 -33.25 8.29 2.75
N GLN A 301 -32.61 8.84 3.80
CA GLN A 301 -32.14 10.24 3.78
C GLN A 301 -31.16 10.52 2.65
N TYR A 302 -30.26 9.57 2.36
CA TYR A 302 -29.32 9.71 1.26
C TYR A 302 -30.05 9.77 -0.09
N LEU A 303 -30.99 8.85 -0.33
CA LEU A 303 -31.75 8.78 -1.57
C LEU A 303 -32.60 10.02 -1.79
N GLU A 304 -33.28 10.53 -0.75
CA GLU A 304 -34.07 11.77 -0.81
C GLU A 304 -33.20 13.00 -1.10
N SER A 305 -31.98 13.06 -0.59
CA SER A 305 -31.05 14.16 -0.86
C SER A 305 -30.54 14.21 -2.29
N GLU A 306 -30.43 13.06 -2.95
CA GLU A 306 -30.02 12.94 -4.34
C GLU A 306 -31.18 13.29 -5.30
N ASP A 307 -32.41 12.86 -4.98
CA ASP A 307 -33.59 13.10 -5.82
C ASP A 307 -34.11 14.55 -5.68
N GLY A 308 -33.76 15.29 -4.61
CA GLY A 308 -34.12 16.70 -4.38
C GLY A 308 -33.18 17.74 -5.00
N GLY A 309 -32.10 17.29 -5.68
CA GLY A 309 -31.08 18.14 -6.31
C GLY A 309 -31.14 18.19 -7.84
N ALA A 310 -32.22 17.72 -8.46
CA ALA A 310 -32.43 17.71 -9.91
C ALA A 310 -33.32 18.87 -10.38
#